data_15e9d1defa808d5fa77e4da029e0631f
#
_entry.id   15e9d1defa808d5fa77e4da029e0631f
#
_cell.length_a   1.000
_cell.length_b   1.000
_cell.length_c   1.000
_cell.angle_alpha   90.00
_cell.angle_beta   90.00
_cell.angle_gamma   90.00
#
_symmetry.space_group_name_H-M   'P 1'
#
loop_
_entity.id
_entity.type
_entity.pdbx_description
1 polymer ?
#
loop_
_entity_poly.entity_id
_entity_poly.type
_entity_poly.pdbx_seq_one_letter_code
_entity_poly.pdbx_strand_id
1 'polypeptide(L)'
;MAENEQEYGEMYEVEDDSKVRDTDDGGAMVTLDDSPTPAESEFYANLAETMPSWELANLGSELCDILEKDKEARKKRDEQYEEGLRRTGLGDDAPGGASFTGASKVVHPMLTQACVDFSARAMKEIFPPDGPAKDKIIGEVTLDKQQKADRVTKYMNFQMTKQMSEFRSELEQLSTQLPLGGGQYLKLNWDTNKKRPISQFVAIDDVYLPFAATNFYSAERKTHVQYITRIEYQKRIQSGMYMDVDIIVSPQTPDESKSEKANNKIEGRQADSYNVDGLRTVFECYIIHDLGDDYGLAPYIISIDKGTQNILSIYRNWEEDDDTKQEMVWIVEFPFVPWRGAYPIGLTHMIGGLSAGATGALRALLDSAHINNFPGLLKLKSGTGGQTDRVDPTEVKEIEGSFGQDDIRKMLM
;
A
#
# COMPACT_ATOMS: atom_id res chain seq x y z
N MET A 1 37.12 50.64 -48.70
CA MET A 1 36.22 50.51 -49.86
C MET A 1 35.89 49.03 -49.98
N ALA A 2 34.69 48.73 -50.14
CA ALA A 2 34.04 47.44 -50.18
C ALA A 2 33.74 46.79 -48.83
N GLU A 3 32.54 47.05 -48.49
CA GLU A 3 31.68 46.45 -47.52
C GLU A 3 31.54 44.94 -47.83
N ASN A 4 31.64 44.15 -46.79
CA ASN A 4 31.15 42.78 -46.80
C ASN A 4 30.19 42.61 -45.60
N GLU A 5 28.94 42.89 -45.88
CA GLU A 5 27.84 42.44 -45.07
C GLU A 5 27.77 40.90 -45.21
N GLN A 6 28.09 40.23 -44.14
CA GLN A 6 27.76 38.80 -44.01
C GLN A 6 26.29 38.71 -43.61
N GLU A 7 25.47 38.27 -44.57
CA GLU A 7 24.16 37.71 -44.34
C GLU A 7 24.27 36.61 -43.28
N TYR A 8 23.72 36.87 -42.12
CA TYR A 8 23.35 35.80 -41.18
C TYR A 8 22.19 35.08 -41.82
N GLY A 9 22.45 33.86 -42.26
CA GLY A 9 21.43 32.98 -42.77
C GLY A 9 20.35 32.75 -41.71
N GLU A 10 19.13 32.92 -42.13
CA GLU A 10 17.95 32.52 -41.39
C GLU A 10 18.12 31.05 -40.98
N MET A 11 18.15 30.80 -39.68
CA MET A 11 18.03 29.46 -39.15
C MET A 11 16.61 28.99 -39.48
N TYR A 12 16.52 28.11 -40.45
CA TYR A 12 15.27 27.39 -40.71
C TYR A 12 14.93 26.62 -39.43
N GLU A 13 13.84 27.00 -38.80
CA GLU A 13 13.18 26.13 -37.79
C GLU A 13 12.76 24.86 -38.57
N VAL A 14 13.53 23.82 -38.39
CA VAL A 14 13.10 22.48 -38.80
C VAL A 14 12.03 22.11 -37.79
N GLU A 15 10.77 22.16 -38.19
CA GLU A 15 9.69 21.50 -37.48
C GLU A 15 10.04 19.98 -37.43
N ASP A 16 10.68 19.57 -36.37
CA ASP A 16 11.07 18.19 -36.18
C ASP A 16 9.88 17.46 -35.52
N ASP A 17 9.07 16.82 -36.35
CA ASP A 17 7.91 16.02 -35.99
C ASP A 17 8.27 14.77 -35.19
N SER A 18 9.55 14.52 -34.91
CA SER A 18 9.96 13.36 -34.11
C SER A 18 10.28 13.75 -32.67
N LYS A 19 9.40 13.40 -31.77
CA LYS A 19 9.60 13.51 -30.31
C LYS A 19 10.74 12.63 -29.79
N VAL A 20 11.42 11.89 -30.66
CA VAL A 20 12.49 10.95 -30.32
C VAL A 20 13.73 11.32 -31.10
N ARG A 21 14.79 11.75 -30.41
CA ARG A 21 16.10 12.02 -30.99
C ARG A 21 17.09 10.94 -30.54
N ASP A 22 17.77 10.35 -31.51
CA ASP A 22 18.90 9.46 -31.19
C ASP A 22 20.09 10.32 -30.71
N THR A 23 20.69 9.94 -29.58
CA THR A 23 21.88 10.57 -29.06
C THR A 23 23.12 9.88 -29.62
N ASP A 24 24.25 10.61 -29.77
CA ASP A 24 25.53 10.09 -30.32
C ASP A 24 26.08 8.90 -29.53
N ASP A 25 25.63 8.69 -28.27
CA ASP A 25 26.00 7.58 -27.40
C ASP A 25 25.13 6.33 -27.62
N GLY A 26 24.26 6.32 -28.65
CA GLY A 26 23.35 5.22 -28.94
C GLY A 26 22.11 5.16 -28.05
N GLY A 27 21.82 6.23 -27.30
CA GLY A 27 20.58 6.44 -26.56
C GLY A 27 19.52 7.13 -27.41
N ALA A 28 18.25 7.04 -27.02
CA ALA A 28 17.15 7.81 -27.58
C ALA A 28 16.70 8.85 -26.56
N MET A 29 16.74 10.14 -26.93
CA MET A 29 16.16 11.21 -26.13
C MET A 29 14.73 11.45 -26.64
N VAL A 30 13.76 11.20 -25.81
CA VAL A 30 12.38 11.59 -26.08
C VAL A 30 12.20 13.00 -25.57
N THR A 31 12.03 13.96 -26.46
CA THR A 31 11.57 15.28 -26.06
C THR A 31 10.06 15.14 -25.82
N LEU A 32 9.67 15.06 -24.55
CA LEU A 32 8.28 15.29 -24.20
C LEU A 32 7.97 16.72 -24.65
N ASP A 33 6.93 16.90 -25.44
CA ASP A 33 6.48 18.22 -25.85
C ASP A 33 6.58 19.20 -24.69
N ASP A 34 6.93 20.45 -24.96
CA ASP A 34 6.66 21.60 -24.09
C ASP A 34 5.14 21.85 -23.97
N SER A 35 4.32 20.84 -24.19
CA SER A 35 2.89 20.89 -23.88
C SER A 35 2.77 21.26 -22.41
N PRO A 36 1.94 22.24 -22.09
CA PRO A 36 1.74 22.65 -20.68
C PRO A 36 1.44 21.40 -19.88
N THR A 37 2.07 21.31 -18.71
CA THR A 37 1.71 20.24 -17.77
C THR A 37 0.20 20.32 -17.53
N PRO A 38 -0.49 19.19 -17.23
CA PRO A 38 -1.93 19.22 -16.99
C PRO A 38 -2.40 20.35 -16.05
N ALA A 39 -1.54 20.77 -15.12
CA ALA A 39 -1.80 21.88 -14.19
C ALA A 39 -1.69 23.28 -14.84
N GLU A 40 -1.11 23.39 -16.03
CA GLU A 40 -0.91 24.69 -16.72
C GLU A 40 -2.03 25.02 -17.71
N SER A 41 -2.85 24.03 -18.11
CA SER A 41 -4.02 24.28 -18.96
C SER A 41 -5.24 24.59 -18.10
N GLU A 42 -6.13 25.45 -18.60
CA GLU A 42 -7.39 25.79 -17.92
C GLU A 42 -8.25 24.56 -17.63
N PHE A 43 -8.24 23.57 -18.51
CA PHE A 43 -8.97 22.32 -18.32
C PHE A 43 -8.46 21.52 -17.12
N TYR A 44 -7.14 21.47 -16.92
CA TYR A 44 -6.51 20.74 -15.82
C TYR A 44 -6.22 21.61 -14.59
N ALA A 45 -6.77 22.82 -14.54
CA ALA A 45 -6.65 23.69 -13.36
C ALA A 45 -7.36 23.12 -12.16
N ASN A 46 -6.92 23.51 -10.95
CA ASN A 46 -7.58 23.14 -9.71
C ASN A 46 -8.93 23.82 -9.57
N LEU A 47 -10.02 23.12 -9.82
CA LEU A 47 -11.38 23.65 -9.77
C LEU A 47 -11.77 24.17 -8.38
N ALA A 48 -11.15 23.66 -7.33
CA ALA A 48 -11.44 24.12 -5.97
C ALA A 48 -11.13 25.61 -5.76
N GLU A 49 -10.23 26.21 -6.54
CA GLU A 49 -9.91 27.64 -6.45
C GLU A 49 -11.03 28.55 -6.93
N THR A 50 -11.90 28.04 -7.79
CA THR A 50 -13.00 28.79 -8.40
C THR A 50 -14.35 28.53 -7.75
N MET A 51 -14.46 27.48 -6.94
CA MET A 51 -15.72 27.07 -6.30
C MET A 51 -16.00 27.88 -5.01
N PRO A 52 -17.27 28.10 -4.68
CA PRO A 52 -17.67 28.77 -3.43
C PRO A 52 -17.27 27.96 -2.20
N SER A 53 -16.75 28.61 -1.16
CA SER A 53 -16.27 27.94 0.06
C SER A 53 -17.33 27.09 0.78
N TRP A 54 -18.61 27.47 0.72
CA TRP A 54 -19.68 26.70 1.34
C TRP A 54 -19.95 25.37 0.60
N GLU A 55 -19.78 25.35 -0.71
CA GLU A 55 -19.95 24.18 -1.55
C GLU A 55 -18.80 23.19 -1.33
N LEU A 56 -17.58 23.71 -1.28
CA LEU A 56 -16.39 22.93 -0.91
C LEU A 56 -16.51 22.30 0.47
N ALA A 57 -17.00 23.06 1.47
CA ALA A 57 -17.19 22.54 2.82
C ALA A 57 -18.24 21.43 2.89
N ASN A 58 -19.36 21.58 2.17
CA ASN A 58 -20.39 20.54 2.10
C ASN A 58 -19.87 19.28 1.42
N LEU A 59 -19.21 19.41 0.28
CA LEU A 59 -18.64 18.29 -0.47
C LEU A 59 -17.56 17.57 0.35
N GLY A 60 -16.67 18.31 1.02
CA GLY A 60 -15.63 17.73 1.88
C GLY A 60 -16.21 16.94 3.05
N SER A 61 -17.24 17.46 3.71
CA SER A 61 -17.91 16.76 4.81
C SER A 61 -18.64 15.50 4.31
N GLU A 62 -19.35 15.58 3.19
CA GLU A 62 -20.06 14.44 2.59
C GLU A 62 -19.12 13.30 2.24
N LEU A 63 -18.01 13.61 1.58
CA LEU A 63 -17.03 12.61 1.18
C LEU A 63 -16.33 11.95 2.39
N CYS A 64 -16.05 12.72 3.45
CA CYS A 64 -15.53 12.16 4.69
C CYS A 64 -16.54 11.20 5.35
N ASP A 65 -17.82 11.55 5.40
CA ASP A 65 -18.87 10.69 5.95
C ASP A 65 -19.05 9.40 5.13
N ILE A 66 -18.95 9.49 3.82
CA ILE A 66 -18.98 8.34 2.91
C ILE A 66 -17.79 7.41 3.17
N LEU A 67 -16.59 7.97 3.32
CA LEU A 67 -15.40 7.17 3.60
C LEU A 67 -15.51 6.43 4.95
N GLU A 68 -16.04 7.06 5.98
CA GLU A 68 -16.23 6.39 7.27
C GLU A 68 -17.21 5.20 7.17
N LYS A 69 -18.24 5.31 6.32
CA LYS A 69 -19.14 4.17 6.01
C LYS A 69 -18.42 3.06 5.25
N ASP A 70 -17.55 3.41 4.28
CA ASP A 70 -16.76 2.43 3.52
C ASP A 70 -15.73 1.72 4.44
N LYS A 71 -15.13 2.43 5.40
CA LYS A 71 -14.26 1.85 6.43
C LYS A 71 -15.02 0.86 7.32
N GLU A 72 -16.20 1.23 7.81
CA GLU A 72 -16.98 0.32 8.65
C GLU A 72 -17.42 -0.92 7.88
N ALA A 73 -17.81 -0.77 6.61
CA ALA A 73 -18.15 -1.89 5.74
C ALA A 73 -16.99 -2.89 5.54
N ARG A 74 -15.74 -2.40 5.53
CA ARG A 74 -14.53 -3.22 5.36
C ARG A 74 -13.95 -3.76 6.65
N LYS A 75 -14.36 -3.31 7.82
CA LYS A 75 -13.79 -3.61 9.13
C LYS A 75 -13.50 -5.08 9.40
N LYS A 76 -14.41 -5.99 9.04
CA LYS A 76 -14.19 -7.44 9.20
C LYS A 76 -13.04 -7.97 8.37
N ARG A 77 -12.84 -7.43 7.16
CA ARG A 77 -11.72 -7.78 6.30
C ARG A 77 -10.41 -7.30 6.92
N ASP A 78 -10.39 -6.09 7.46
CA ASP A 78 -9.19 -5.52 8.10
C ASP A 78 -8.80 -6.33 9.34
N GLU A 79 -9.75 -6.80 10.13
CA GLU A 79 -9.53 -7.74 11.24
C GLU A 79 -8.96 -9.08 10.76
N GLN A 80 -9.42 -9.60 9.63
CA GLN A 80 -8.87 -10.82 9.03
C GLN A 80 -7.44 -10.62 8.53
N TYR A 81 -7.15 -9.46 7.96
CA TYR A 81 -5.80 -9.13 7.49
C TYR A 81 -4.84 -8.94 8.65
N GLU A 82 -5.23 -8.22 9.72
CA GLU A 82 -4.48 -8.09 10.95
C GLU A 82 -4.13 -9.47 11.55
N GLU A 83 -5.10 -10.36 11.63
CA GLU A 83 -4.87 -11.73 12.10
C GLU A 83 -3.91 -12.49 11.16
N GLY A 84 -3.97 -12.26 9.85
CA GLY A 84 -3.02 -12.78 8.87
C GLY A 84 -1.60 -12.33 9.15
N LEU A 85 -1.40 -11.05 9.41
CA LEU A 85 -0.10 -10.47 9.78
C LEU A 85 0.46 -11.14 11.03
N ARG A 86 -0.35 -11.31 12.06
CA ARG A 86 0.06 -12.02 13.29
C ARG A 86 0.46 -13.48 13.04
N ARG A 87 -0.21 -14.17 12.11
CA ARG A 87 0.08 -15.56 11.75
C ARG A 87 1.35 -15.74 10.91
N THR A 88 1.96 -14.65 10.43
CA THR A 88 3.26 -14.72 9.77
C THR A 88 4.37 -15.13 10.73
N GLY A 89 4.19 -14.86 12.03
CA GLY A 89 5.22 -15.08 13.06
C GLY A 89 6.33 -14.04 13.06
N LEU A 90 6.17 -12.97 12.29
CA LEU A 90 7.04 -11.81 12.31
C LEU A 90 6.58 -10.88 13.44
N GLY A 91 7.52 -10.37 14.23
CA GLY A 91 7.24 -9.55 15.40
C GLY A 91 7.06 -10.39 16.70
N ASP A 92 6.92 -9.70 17.84
CA ASP A 92 6.94 -10.33 19.18
C ASP A 92 5.63 -11.02 19.58
N ASP A 93 4.52 -10.77 18.87
CA ASP A 93 3.21 -11.31 19.22
C ASP A 93 2.88 -12.59 18.46
N ALA A 94 3.21 -13.69 19.08
CA ALA A 94 2.69 -14.97 18.64
C ALA A 94 1.17 -15.05 18.91
N PRO A 95 0.32 -15.35 17.90
CA PRO A 95 -1.11 -15.53 18.12
C PRO A 95 -1.37 -16.67 19.10
N GLY A 96 -2.24 -16.41 20.06
CA GLY A 96 -2.54 -17.34 21.15
C GLY A 96 -1.64 -17.12 22.38
N GLY A 97 -2.25 -16.93 23.53
CA GLY A 97 -1.53 -16.81 24.80
C GLY A 97 -0.72 -18.07 25.11
N ALA A 98 0.32 -17.91 25.92
CA ALA A 98 1.05 -19.03 26.46
C ALA A 98 0.11 -19.88 27.33
N SER A 99 0.13 -21.20 27.16
CA SER A 99 -0.71 -22.13 27.96
C SER A 99 -0.34 -22.09 29.44
N PHE A 100 0.92 -21.81 29.74
CA PHE A 100 1.50 -21.70 31.08
C PHE A 100 2.76 -20.82 30.99
N THR A 101 3.30 -20.42 32.16
CA THR A 101 4.54 -19.64 32.22
C THR A 101 5.71 -20.47 31.71
N GLY A 102 6.37 -19.99 30.64
CA GLY A 102 7.46 -20.70 29.96
C GLY A 102 7.02 -21.57 28.78
N ALA A 103 5.71 -21.58 28.43
CA ALA A 103 5.23 -22.27 27.24
C ALA A 103 5.81 -21.66 25.95
N SER A 104 5.92 -22.49 24.92
CA SER A 104 6.46 -22.12 23.61
C SER A 104 5.60 -21.05 22.92
N LYS A 105 6.27 -20.02 22.39
CA LYS A 105 5.67 -18.94 21.60
C LYS A 105 5.98 -19.05 20.09
N VAL A 106 6.59 -20.14 19.67
CA VAL A 106 7.00 -20.35 18.27
C VAL A 106 5.79 -20.30 17.36
N VAL A 107 5.96 -19.68 16.21
CA VAL A 107 4.99 -19.67 15.10
C VAL A 107 5.58 -20.44 13.93
N HIS A 108 4.79 -21.30 13.30
CA HIS A 108 5.23 -21.99 12.09
C HIS A 108 5.22 -21.00 10.91
N PRO A 109 6.35 -20.72 10.23
CA PRO A 109 6.49 -19.65 9.26
C PRO A 109 5.91 -19.99 7.86
N MET A 110 4.85 -20.81 7.79
CA MET A 110 4.27 -21.27 6.52
C MET A 110 3.81 -20.12 5.62
N LEU A 111 3.11 -19.13 6.20
CA LEU A 111 2.61 -17.97 5.45
C LEU A 111 3.75 -17.11 4.95
N THR A 112 4.71 -16.80 5.81
CA THR A 112 5.89 -16.00 5.47
C THR A 112 6.71 -16.65 4.36
N GLN A 113 6.96 -17.95 4.47
CA GLN A 113 7.69 -18.70 3.43
C GLN A 113 6.94 -18.65 2.10
N ALA A 114 5.62 -18.86 2.09
CA ALA A 114 4.83 -18.81 0.87
C ALA A 114 4.85 -17.42 0.21
N CYS A 115 4.81 -16.33 1.00
CA CYS A 115 4.91 -14.96 0.48
C CYS A 115 6.28 -14.68 -0.14
N VAL A 116 7.36 -15.07 0.53
CA VAL A 116 8.73 -14.89 0.02
C VAL A 116 8.98 -15.71 -1.24
N ASP A 117 8.54 -16.97 -1.27
CA ASP A 117 8.67 -17.84 -2.43
C ASP A 117 7.90 -17.30 -3.64
N PHE A 118 6.70 -16.75 -3.41
CA PHE A 118 5.91 -16.10 -4.47
C PHE A 118 6.65 -14.86 -5.01
N SER A 119 7.08 -13.97 -4.13
CA SER A 119 7.78 -12.74 -4.52
C SER A 119 9.05 -13.06 -5.34
N ALA A 120 9.86 -14.00 -4.88
CA ALA A 120 11.08 -14.41 -5.57
C ALA A 120 10.83 -14.93 -7.00
N ARG A 121 9.74 -15.68 -7.18
CA ARG A 121 9.33 -16.18 -8.51
C ARG A 121 8.74 -15.07 -9.38
N ALA A 122 7.84 -14.27 -8.84
CA ALA A 122 7.20 -13.18 -9.55
C ALA A 122 8.23 -12.15 -10.04
N MET A 123 9.14 -11.72 -9.18
CA MET A 123 10.18 -10.75 -9.53
C MET A 123 11.11 -11.25 -10.63
N LYS A 124 11.42 -12.54 -10.67
CA LYS A 124 12.24 -13.14 -11.73
C LYS A 124 11.53 -13.09 -13.10
N GLU A 125 10.22 -13.30 -13.11
CA GLU A 125 9.42 -13.26 -14.36
C GLU A 125 9.15 -11.82 -14.83
N ILE A 126 8.95 -10.88 -13.89
CA ILE A 126 8.65 -9.48 -14.21
C ILE A 126 9.91 -8.73 -14.66
N PHE A 127 11.07 -9.03 -14.07
CA PHE A 127 12.36 -8.43 -14.41
C PHE A 127 13.32 -9.46 -15.04
N PRO A 128 13.05 -9.92 -16.27
CA PRO A 128 14.00 -10.74 -17.00
C PRO A 128 15.25 -9.91 -17.37
N PRO A 129 16.37 -10.56 -17.73
CA PRO A 129 17.61 -9.87 -18.10
C PRO A 129 17.46 -8.86 -19.24
N ASP A 130 16.52 -9.11 -20.15
CA ASP A 130 16.24 -8.25 -21.32
C ASP A 130 15.37 -7.02 -20.97
N GLY A 131 14.95 -6.89 -19.72
CA GLY A 131 14.09 -5.82 -19.22
C GLY A 131 12.61 -6.19 -19.12
N PRO A 132 11.84 -5.45 -18.30
CA PRO A 132 10.43 -5.74 -18.02
C PRO A 132 9.48 -5.46 -19.19
N ALA A 133 9.79 -4.48 -20.06
CA ALA A 133 8.96 -4.15 -21.21
C ALA A 133 9.33 -4.98 -22.44
N LYS A 134 8.31 -5.46 -23.15
CA LYS A 134 8.42 -6.12 -24.43
C LYS A 134 7.38 -5.54 -25.39
N ASP A 135 7.77 -5.33 -26.61
CA ASP A 135 6.88 -4.87 -27.67
C ASP A 135 6.08 -6.01 -28.30
N LYS A 136 4.91 -5.66 -28.83
CA LYS A 136 4.11 -6.52 -29.69
C LYS A 136 3.44 -5.67 -30.76
N ILE A 137 3.83 -5.87 -32.01
CA ILE A 137 3.22 -5.18 -33.15
C ILE A 137 1.84 -5.78 -33.41
N ILE A 138 0.81 -4.93 -33.43
CA ILE A 138 -0.55 -5.31 -33.79
C ILE A 138 -0.80 -4.93 -35.25
N GLY A 139 -1.29 -5.89 -36.04
CA GLY A 139 -1.55 -5.72 -37.48
C GLY A 139 -0.36 -6.08 -38.35
N GLU A 140 -0.25 -5.46 -39.53
CA GLU A 140 0.79 -5.76 -40.50
C GLU A 140 2.17 -5.31 -40.01
N VAL A 141 3.14 -6.24 -40.06
CA VAL A 141 4.51 -6.00 -39.62
C VAL A 141 5.31 -5.40 -40.79
N THR A 142 5.69 -4.14 -40.64
CA THR A 142 6.61 -3.46 -41.56
C THR A 142 7.94 -3.19 -40.86
N LEU A 143 9.02 -2.96 -41.65
CA LEU A 143 10.33 -2.68 -41.11
C LEU A 143 10.31 -1.42 -40.21
N ASP A 144 9.61 -0.38 -40.62
CA ASP A 144 9.49 0.87 -39.84
C ASP A 144 8.78 0.67 -38.53
N LYS A 145 7.69 -0.12 -38.51
CA LYS A 145 6.98 -0.46 -37.29
C LYS A 145 7.86 -1.28 -36.34
N GLN A 146 8.69 -2.16 -36.86
CA GLN A 146 9.62 -2.98 -36.09
C GLN A 146 10.69 -2.10 -35.42
N GLN A 147 11.32 -1.19 -36.19
CA GLN A 147 12.29 -0.24 -35.64
C GLN A 147 11.68 0.72 -34.61
N LYS A 148 10.44 1.17 -34.83
CA LYS A 148 9.72 2.01 -33.88
C LYS A 148 9.39 1.23 -32.59
N ALA A 149 8.94 -0.02 -32.68
CA ALA A 149 8.67 -0.88 -31.56
C ALA A 149 9.94 -1.13 -30.72
N ASP A 150 11.07 -1.43 -31.37
CA ASP A 150 12.38 -1.60 -30.70
C ASP A 150 12.80 -0.34 -29.92
N ARG A 151 12.63 0.86 -30.50
CA ARG A 151 12.92 2.12 -29.82
C ARG A 151 12.03 2.34 -28.61
N VAL A 152 10.72 2.11 -28.75
CA VAL A 152 9.77 2.22 -27.64
C VAL A 152 10.11 1.27 -26.51
N THR A 153 10.41 0.00 -26.82
CA THR A 153 10.80 -1.00 -25.83
C THR A 153 12.08 -0.60 -25.07
N LYS A 154 13.11 -0.13 -25.80
CA LYS A 154 14.35 0.35 -25.18
C LYS A 154 14.08 1.53 -24.25
N TYR A 155 13.26 2.50 -24.69
CA TYR A 155 12.93 3.67 -23.90
C TYR A 155 12.12 3.29 -22.64
N MET A 156 11.10 2.45 -22.76
CA MET A 156 10.32 1.99 -21.63
C MET A 156 11.18 1.21 -20.61
N ASN A 157 12.08 0.36 -21.08
CA ASN A 157 13.02 -0.34 -20.20
C ASN A 157 13.97 0.63 -19.52
N PHE A 158 14.48 1.66 -20.20
CA PHE A 158 15.28 2.71 -19.61
C PHE A 158 14.48 3.48 -18.53
N GLN A 159 13.24 3.84 -18.84
CA GLN A 159 12.36 4.54 -17.90
C GLN A 159 12.13 3.72 -16.62
N MET A 160 11.72 2.46 -16.75
CA MET A 160 11.42 1.59 -15.61
C MET A 160 12.66 1.14 -14.81
N THR A 161 13.83 1.04 -15.45
CA THR A 161 15.02 0.53 -14.76
C THR A 161 16.01 1.61 -14.31
N LYS A 162 15.97 2.80 -14.93
CA LYS A 162 16.94 3.89 -14.69
C LYS A 162 16.30 5.18 -14.22
N GLN A 163 15.24 5.65 -14.90
CA GLN A 163 14.55 6.88 -14.47
C GLN A 163 13.76 6.66 -13.20
N MET A 164 12.98 5.57 -13.13
CA MET A 164 12.18 5.20 -11.96
C MET A 164 13.00 4.24 -11.07
N SER A 165 13.98 4.79 -10.35
CA SER A 165 14.89 3.99 -9.51
C SER A 165 14.15 3.21 -8.41
N GLU A 166 12.99 3.71 -7.98
CA GLU A 166 12.12 3.12 -6.97
C GLU A 166 11.26 1.95 -7.51
N PHE A 167 10.98 1.92 -8.82
CA PHE A 167 9.99 1.01 -9.41
C PHE A 167 10.20 -0.46 -9.01
N ARG A 168 11.45 -0.92 -9.02
CA ARG A 168 11.77 -2.30 -8.66
C ARG A 168 11.51 -2.59 -7.18
N SER A 169 11.91 -1.67 -6.28
CA SER A 169 11.71 -1.86 -4.84
C SER A 169 10.24 -1.80 -4.44
N GLU A 170 9.48 -0.88 -5.04
CA GLU A 170 8.04 -0.76 -4.83
C GLU A 170 7.29 -2.02 -5.30
N LEU A 171 7.68 -2.56 -6.46
CA LEU A 171 7.09 -3.78 -6.99
C LEU A 171 7.50 -5.03 -6.19
N GLU A 172 8.70 -5.05 -5.60
CA GLU A 172 9.14 -6.12 -4.71
C GLU A 172 8.37 -6.11 -3.39
N GLN A 173 8.12 -4.93 -2.80
CA GLN A 173 7.23 -4.77 -1.65
C GLN A 173 5.81 -5.26 -1.97
N LEU A 174 5.26 -4.81 -3.10
CA LEU A 174 3.96 -5.24 -3.60
C LEU A 174 3.91 -6.77 -3.72
N SER A 175 4.88 -7.38 -4.40
CA SER A 175 4.91 -8.82 -4.64
C SER A 175 5.03 -9.64 -3.36
N THR A 176 5.70 -9.11 -2.33
CA THR A 176 5.87 -9.78 -1.04
C THR A 176 4.58 -9.75 -0.22
N GLN A 177 3.85 -8.64 -0.25
CA GLN A 177 2.64 -8.46 0.54
C GLN A 177 1.37 -8.93 -0.19
N LEU A 178 1.42 -9.03 -1.51
CA LEU A 178 0.29 -9.42 -2.35
C LEU A 178 -0.36 -10.75 -1.95
N PRO A 179 0.40 -11.85 -1.74
CA PRO A 179 -0.20 -13.14 -1.36
C PRO A 179 -0.90 -13.10 -0.01
N LEU A 180 -0.37 -12.33 0.95
CA LEU A 180 -0.92 -12.25 2.30
C LEU A 180 -2.25 -11.52 2.31
N GLY A 181 -2.28 -10.29 1.78
CA GLY A 181 -3.45 -9.41 1.77
C GLY A 181 -4.49 -9.79 0.72
N GLY A 182 -4.07 -10.47 -0.34
CA GLY A 182 -4.91 -10.88 -1.47
C GLY A 182 -5.03 -9.83 -2.57
N GLY A 183 -4.71 -8.58 -2.31
CA GLY A 183 -4.67 -7.51 -3.29
C GLY A 183 -3.71 -6.43 -2.83
N GLN A 184 -3.06 -5.77 -3.77
CA GLN A 184 -2.19 -4.62 -3.52
C GLN A 184 -2.29 -3.68 -4.71
N TYR A 185 -1.82 -2.46 -4.54
CA TYR A 185 -1.93 -1.43 -5.57
C TYR A 185 -0.58 -0.80 -5.87
N LEU A 186 -0.42 -0.34 -7.11
CA LEU A 186 0.68 0.50 -7.53
C LEU A 186 0.11 1.80 -8.07
N LYS A 187 0.53 2.93 -7.51
CA LYS A 187 0.15 4.25 -7.98
C LYS A 187 1.24 4.82 -8.85
N LEU A 188 0.85 5.35 -10.00
CA LEU A 188 1.74 6.03 -10.95
C LEU A 188 1.44 7.52 -10.90
N ASN A 189 2.45 8.33 -10.63
CA ASN A 189 2.35 9.79 -10.58
C ASN A 189 3.47 10.43 -11.40
N TRP A 190 3.27 11.68 -11.78
CA TRP A 190 4.32 12.52 -12.33
C TRP A 190 4.92 13.41 -11.24
N ASP A 191 6.24 13.32 -11.03
CA ASP A 191 6.95 14.21 -10.12
C ASP A 191 7.38 15.48 -10.89
N THR A 192 6.65 16.56 -10.71
CA THR A 192 6.90 17.85 -11.37
C THR A 192 8.30 18.41 -11.02
N ASN A 193 8.81 18.16 -9.81
CA ASN A 193 10.11 18.65 -9.39
C ASN A 193 11.26 17.90 -10.07
N LYS A 194 11.12 16.59 -10.22
CA LYS A 194 12.13 15.72 -10.86
C LYS A 194 11.88 15.54 -12.35
N LYS A 195 10.75 16.04 -12.86
CA LYS A 195 10.30 15.90 -14.27
C LYS A 195 10.38 14.45 -14.76
N ARG A 196 9.88 13.51 -13.97
CA ARG A 196 9.86 12.08 -14.29
C ARG A 196 8.64 11.37 -13.69
N PRO A 197 8.20 10.26 -14.28
CA PRO A 197 7.22 9.43 -13.63
C PRO A 197 7.81 8.77 -12.37
N ILE A 198 6.98 8.57 -11.37
CA ILE A 198 7.27 7.81 -10.15
C ILE A 198 6.22 6.75 -9.95
N SER A 199 6.63 5.63 -9.38
CA SER A 199 5.72 4.58 -8.92
C SER A 199 5.78 4.50 -7.41
N GLN A 200 4.65 4.25 -6.80
CA GLN A 200 4.50 4.12 -5.36
C GLN A 200 3.66 2.88 -5.06
N PHE A 201 4.16 2.04 -4.19
CA PHE A 201 3.38 0.96 -3.60
C PHE A 201 2.29 1.55 -2.69
N VAL A 202 1.08 1.05 -2.83
CA VAL A 202 -0.07 1.43 -1.99
C VAL A 202 -0.65 0.15 -1.41
N ALA A 203 -0.65 0.08 -0.08
CA ALA A 203 -1.17 -1.08 0.62
C ALA A 203 -2.70 -1.18 0.50
N ILE A 204 -3.20 -2.40 0.55
CA ILE A 204 -4.66 -2.62 0.52
C ILE A 204 -5.38 -1.94 1.69
N ASP A 205 -4.67 -1.69 2.78
CA ASP A 205 -5.18 -1.02 3.98
C ASP A 205 -5.56 0.44 3.71
N ASP A 206 -4.85 1.08 2.77
CA ASP A 206 -4.96 2.50 2.47
C ASP A 206 -5.96 2.80 1.34
N VAL A 207 -6.53 1.76 0.69
CA VAL A 207 -7.49 1.93 -0.41
C VAL A 207 -8.86 1.42 -0.01
N TYR A 208 -9.85 2.30 -0.02
CA TYR A 208 -11.24 2.01 0.33
C TYR A 208 -12.15 2.06 -0.88
N LEU A 209 -13.04 1.08 -0.98
CA LEU A 209 -14.03 0.93 -2.04
C LEU A 209 -15.42 0.83 -1.44
N PRO A 210 -16.48 1.26 -2.14
CA PRO A 210 -17.85 1.11 -1.67
C PRO A 210 -18.23 -0.36 -1.51
N PHE A 211 -19.08 -0.66 -0.55
CA PHE A 211 -19.54 -2.02 -0.27
C PHE A 211 -20.16 -2.71 -1.51
N ALA A 212 -20.85 -1.93 -2.34
CA ALA A 212 -21.49 -2.44 -3.55
C ALA A 212 -20.54 -2.71 -4.72
N ALA A 213 -19.26 -2.30 -4.63
CA ALA A 213 -18.30 -2.49 -5.72
C ALA A 213 -18.01 -3.97 -5.97
N THR A 214 -18.11 -4.39 -7.22
CA THR A 214 -17.80 -5.75 -7.68
C THR A 214 -16.42 -5.85 -8.33
N ASN A 215 -15.89 -4.72 -8.80
CA ASN A 215 -14.58 -4.63 -9.45
C ASN A 215 -13.93 -3.28 -9.11
N PHE A 216 -12.61 -3.26 -8.99
CA PHE A 216 -11.86 -2.06 -8.69
C PHE A 216 -12.06 -0.96 -9.75
N TYR A 217 -11.96 -1.33 -11.03
CA TYR A 217 -12.01 -0.36 -12.13
C TYR A 217 -13.42 0.18 -12.42
N SER A 218 -14.46 -0.59 -12.11
CA SER A 218 -15.85 -0.17 -12.29
C SER A 218 -16.47 0.47 -11.04
N ALA A 219 -15.71 0.62 -9.96
CA ALA A 219 -16.18 1.24 -8.74
C ALA A 219 -16.43 2.74 -8.96
N GLU A 220 -17.59 3.23 -8.57
CA GLU A 220 -17.99 4.64 -8.70
C GLU A 220 -17.10 5.59 -7.89
N ARG A 221 -16.46 5.07 -6.85
CA ARG A 221 -15.48 5.80 -6.03
C ARG A 221 -14.38 4.87 -5.52
N LYS A 222 -13.20 5.43 -5.41
CA LYS A 222 -12.00 4.79 -4.84
C LYS A 222 -11.33 5.84 -3.97
N THR A 223 -11.07 5.54 -2.71
CA THR A 223 -10.41 6.49 -1.81
C THR A 223 -9.08 5.94 -1.35
N HIS A 224 -8.02 6.68 -1.63
CA HIS A 224 -6.67 6.41 -1.16
C HIS A 224 -6.35 7.31 0.04
N VAL A 225 -6.05 6.72 1.17
CA VAL A 225 -5.63 7.41 2.39
C VAL A 225 -4.13 7.61 2.36
N GLN A 226 -3.67 8.86 2.47
CA GLN A 226 -2.25 9.20 2.44
C GLN A 226 -1.83 9.88 3.75
N TYR A 227 -0.64 9.52 4.22
CA TYR A 227 0.02 10.22 5.31
C TYR A 227 1.12 11.11 4.73
N ILE A 228 0.90 12.43 4.79
CA ILE A 228 1.75 13.42 4.15
C ILE A 228 2.50 14.21 5.21
N THR A 229 3.82 14.33 5.07
CA THR A 229 4.64 15.19 5.93
C THR A 229 4.38 16.67 5.63
N ARG A 230 4.75 17.54 6.59
CA ARG A 230 4.69 19.00 6.41
C ARG A 230 5.45 19.46 5.16
N ILE A 231 6.62 18.86 4.90
CA ILE A 231 7.46 19.25 3.75
C ILE A 231 6.79 18.87 2.44
N GLU A 232 6.24 17.66 2.36
CA GLU A 232 5.54 17.19 1.16
C GLU A 232 4.28 18.03 0.88
N TYR A 233 3.54 18.38 1.93
CA TYR A 233 2.38 19.25 1.80
C TYR A 233 2.76 20.64 1.24
N GLN A 234 3.85 21.23 1.77
CA GLN A 234 4.33 22.52 1.26
C GLN A 234 4.79 22.44 -0.20
N LYS A 235 5.41 21.34 -0.62
CA LYS A 235 5.80 21.13 -2.02
C LYS A 235 4.56 21.09 -2.93
N ARG A 236 3.49 20.42 -2.50
CA ARG A 236 2.24 20.34 -3.28
C ARG A 236 1.55 21.68 -3.42
N ILE A 237 1.60 22.54 -2.39
CA ILE A 237 1.14 23.93 -2.49
C ILE A 237 2.02 24.73 -3.46
N GLN A 238 3.35 24.65 -3.31
CA GLN A 238 4.28 25.38 -4.18
C GLN A 238 4.20 24.97 -5.65
N SER A 239 3.84 23.72 -5.92
CA SER A 239 3.62 23.21 -7.29
C SER A 239 2.23 23.55 -7.85
N GLY A 240 1.36 24.23 -7.10
CA GLY A 240 -0.01 24.53 -7.49
C GLY A 240 -0.96 23.32 -7.45
N MET A 241 -0.51 22.19 -6.93
CA MET A 241 -1.36 20.98 -6.83
C MET A 241 -2.44 21.15 -5.75
N TYR A 242 -2.13 21.83 -4.64
CA TYR A 242 -3.06 22.07 -3.54
C TYR A 242 -3.27 23.55 -3.35
N MET A 243 -4.48 23.95 -2.99
CA MET A 243 -4.77 25.29 -2.51
C MET A 243 -4.03 25.55 -1.19
N ASP A 244 -3.58 26.78 -0.97
CA ASP A 244 -3.03 27.22 0.31
C ASP A 244 -4.19 27.50 1.28
N VAL A 245 -4.61 26.46 1.99
CA VAL A 245 -5.69 26.54 2.99
C VAL A 245 -5.08 26.45 4.38
N ASP A 246 -5.56 27.28 5.30
CA ASP A 246 -5.17 27.19 6.70
C ASP A 246 -5.61 25.84 7.29
N ILE A 247 -4.64 24.96 7.52
CA ILE A 247 -4.87 23.63 8.10
C ILE A 247 -4.27 23.59 9.50
N ILE A 248 -5.09 23.20 10.45
CA ILE A 248 -4.66 22.94 11.82
C ILE A 248 -4.03 21.54 11.87
N VAL A 249 -2.71 21.49 12.03
CA VAL A 249 -2.00 20.22 12.25
C VAL A 249 -2.18 19.80 13.70
N SER A 250 -2.67 18.59 13.90
CA SER A 250 -2.74 18.01 15.24
C SER A 250 -1.33 17.89 15.85
N PRO A 251 -1.12 18.28 17.12
CA PRO A 251 0.14 18.04 17.82
C PRO A 251 0.38 16.56 18.10
N GLN A 252 -0.64 15.73 17.98
CA GLN A 252 -0.55 14.28 18.13
C GLN A 252 -0.39 13.61 16.76
N THR A 253 0.40 12.54 16.72
CA THR A 253 0.52 11.71 15.53
C THR A 253 -0.85 11.14 15.16
N PRO A 254 -1.21 11.08 13.86
CA PRO A 254 -2.46 10.47 13.42
C PRO A 254 -2.62 9.04 13.97
N ASP A 255 -3.84 8.68 14.30
CA ASP A 255 -4.13 7.32 14.76
C ASP A 255 -3.86 6.31 13.65
N GLU A 256 -2.99 5.36 13.96
CA GLU A 256 -2.70 4.23 13.08
C GLU A 256 -3.86 3.22 13.10
N SER A 257 -4.13 2.63 11.95
CA SER A 257 -5.03 1.47 11.85
C SER A 257 -4.46 0.27 12.61
N LYS A 258 -5.28 -0.75 12.87
CA LYS A 258 -4.81 -1.98 13.53
C LYS A 258 -3.78 -2.73 12.70
N SER A 259 -3.94 -2.75 11.37
CA SER A 259 -3.01 -3.37 10.44
C SER A 259 -1.69 -2.60 10.36
N GLU A 260 -1.72 -1.26 10.35
CA GLU A 260 -0.51 -0.43 10.43
C GLU A 260 0.27 -0.68 11.72
N LYS A 261 -0.42 -0.74 12.88
CA LYS A 261 0.21 -1.11 14.15
C LYS A 261 0.86 -2.49 14.11
N ALA A 262 0.22 -3.46 13.45
CA ALA A 262 0.78 -4.79 13.27
C ALA A 262 2.02 -4.77 12.37
N ASN A 263 2.00 -4.01 11.27
CA ASN A 263 3.14 -3.83 10.37
C ASN A 263 4.29 -3.10 11.05
N ASN A 264 4.03 -1.99 11.75
CA ASN A 264 5.04 -1.26 12.51
C ASN A 264 5.71 -2.14 13.57
N LYS A 265 4.95 -3.02 14.20
CA LYS A 265 5.50 -3.99 15.15
C LYS A 265 6.39 -5.03 14.47
N ILE A 266 6.02 -5.53 13.29
CA ILE A 266 6.85 -6.42 12.48
C ILE A 266 8.17 -5.73 12.12
N GLU A 267 8.13 -4.45 11.75
CA GLU A 267 9.30 -3.64 11.42
C GLU A 267 10.10 -3.18 12.66
N GLY A 268 9.60 -3.40 13.87
CA GLY A 268 10.21 -2.91 15.09
C GLY A 268 10.11 -1.39 15.26
N ARG A 269 9.13 -0.75 14.60
CA ARG A 269 8.86 0.68 14.71
C ARG A 269 7.77 0.95 15.75
N GLN A 270 7.87 2.09 16.39
CA GLN A 270 6.84 2.61 17.29
C GLN A 270 6.57 4.06 16.90
N ALA A 271 5.30 4.41 16.72
CA ALA A 271 4.92 5.79 16.47
C ALA A 271 5.15 6.65 17.72
N ASP A 272 5.73 7.82 17.52
CA ASP A 272 5.83 8.82 18.56
C ASP A 272 4.44 9.40 18.88
N SER A 273 4.19 9.67 20.15
CA SER A 273 2.95 10.33 20.55
C SER A 273 2.86 11.79 20.09
N TYR A 274 4.01 12.41 19.82
CA TYR A 274 4.11 13.79 19.35
C TYR A 274 4.43 13.83 17.86
N ASN A 275 3.66 14.62 17.10
CA ASN A 275 3.75 14.73 15.65
C ASN A 275 4.89 15.67 15.22
N VAL A 276 6.13 15.20 15.31
CA VAL A 276 7.34 15.99 14.98
C VAL A 276 7.38 16.37 13.51
N ASP A 277 7.02 15.44 12.62
CA ASP A 277 7.10 15.63 11.17
C ASP A 277 5.89 16.38 10.60
N GLY A 278 4.92 16.73 11.47
CA GLY A 278 3.67 17.38 11.06
C GLY A 278 2.87 16.54 10.08
N LEU A 279 2.80 15.21 10.33
CA LEU A 279 2.04 14.27 9.52
C LEU A 279 0.57 14.68 9.48
N ARG A 280 0.00 14.56 8.31
CA ARG A 280 -1.42 14.82 8.00
C ARG A 280 -1.98 13.65 7.25
N THR A 281 -3.24 13.35 7.53
CA THR A 281 -3.99 12.37 6.75
C THR A 281 -4.76 13.10 5.68
N VAL A 282 -4.45 12.80 4.43
CA VAL A 282 -5.17 13.34 3.27
C VAL A 282 -5.87 12.19 2.56
N PHE A 283 -7.14 12.40 2.23
CA PHE A 283 -7.94 11.50 1.44
C PHE A 283 -7.89 11.93 -0.01
N GLU A 284 -7.48 11.07 -0.89
CA GLU A 284 -7.51 11.27 -2.33
C GLU A 284 -8.62 10.40 -2.90
N CYS A 285 -9.72 11.04 -3.26
CA CYS A 285 -10.94 10.40 -3.69
C CYS A 285 -11.04 10.44 -5.22
N TYR A 286 -11.04 9.31 -5.86
CA TYR A 286 -11.35 9.12 -7.28
C TYR A 286 -12.83 8.80 -7.37
N ILE A 287 -13.65 9.73 -7.86
CA ILE A 287 -15.11 9.62 -7.83
C ILE A 287 -15.74 10.03 -9.15
N ILE A 288 -16.89 9.45 -9.47
CA ILE A 288 -17.79 9.95 -10.48
C ILE A 288 -18.79 10.86 -9.78
N HIS A 289 -18.77 12.15 -10.08
CA HIS A 289 -19.58 13.16 -9.42
C HIS A 289 -20.10 14.19 -10.42
N ASP A 290 -21.17 14.87 -10.07
CA ASP A 290 -21.69 16.03 -10.82
C ASP A 290 -21.42 17.30 -10.01
N LEU A 291 -20.46 18.09 -10.46
CA LEU A 291 -20.11 19.36 -9.83
C LEU A 291 -21.03 20.51 -10.25
N GLY A 292 -22.06 20.26 -11.08
CA GLY A 292 -22.93 21.29 -11.61
C GLY A 292 -22.31 22.11 -12.72
N ASP A 293 -21.19 21.65 -13.29
CA ASP A 293 -20.58 22.22 -14.49
C ASP A 293 -21.23 21.67 -15.78
N ASP A 294 -20.82 22.17 -16.93
CA ASP A 294 -21.37 21.75 -18.24
C ASP A 294 -21.09 20.27 -18.58
N TYR A 295 -20.24 19.60 -17.78
CA TYR A 295 -19.87 18.21 -18.00
C TYR A 295 -20.81 17.20 -17.32
N GLY A 296 -21.60 17.61 -16.29
CA GLY A 296 -22.48 16.73 -15.54
C GLY A 296 -21.71 15.61 -14.80
N LEU A 297 -22.24 14.38 -14.82
CA LEU A 297 -21.54 13.23 -14.20
C LEU A 297 -20.25 12.93 -14.93
N ALA A 298 -19.13 13.16 -14.25
CA ALA A 298 -17.79 12.93 -14.78
C ALA A 298 -16.82 12.44 -13.68
N PRO A 299 -15.69 11.80 -14.04
CA PRO A 299 -14.70 11.37 -13.07
C PRO A 299 -13.83 12.53 -12.58
N TYR A 300 -13.68 12.66 -11.26
CA TYR A 300 -12.85 13.68 -10.61
C TYR A 300 -11.89 13.05 -9.60
N ILE A 301 -10.79 13.76 -9.33
CA ILE A 301 -9.87 13.47 -8.23
C ILE A 301 -10.01 14.60 -7.22
N ILE A 302 -10.46 14.27 -6.01
CA ILE A 302 -10.67 15.24 -4.95
C ILE A 302 -9.76 14.91 -3.78
N SER A 303 -8.91 15.86 -3.39
CA SER A 303 -8.04 15.73 -2.22
C SER A 303 -8.63 16.49 -1.03
N ILE A 304 -8.72 15.83 0.12
CA ILE A 304 -9.38 16.37 1.32
C ILE A 304 -8.47 16.16 2.53
N ASP A 305 -8.26 17.20 3.33
CA ASP A 305 -7.63 17.05 4.65
C ASP A 305 -8.60 16.43 5.66
N LYS A 306 -8.23 15.32 6.27
CA LYS A 306 -9.06 14.63 7.27
C LYS A 306 -9.36 15.51 8.49
N GLY A 307 -8.38 16.32 8.93
CA GLY A 307 -8.48 17.05 10.18
C GLY A 307 -9.51 18.19 10.13
N THR A 308 -9.50 18.93 9.02
CA THR A 308 -10.38 20.10 8.81
C THR A 308 -11.54 19.82 7.88
N GLN A 309 -11.53 18.67 7.18
CA GLN A 309 -12.46 18.33 6.11
C GLN A 309 -12.45 19.32 4.94
N ASN A 310 -11.40 20.17 4.85
CA ASN A 310 -11.23 21.09 3.76
C ASN A 310 -10.75 20.38 2.50
N ILE A 311 -11.34 20.76 1.37
CA ILE A 311 -10.88 20.31 0.07
C ILE A 311 -9.60 21.08 -0.28
N LEU A 312 -8.58 20.35 -0.70
CA LEU A 312 -7.28 20.88 -1.09
C LEU A 312 -7.17 21.05 -2.61
N SER A 313 -7.82 20.16 -3.35
CA SER A 313 -7.85 20.18 -4.81
C SER A 313 -9.00 19.37 -5.39
N ILE A 314 -9.44 19.81 -6.57
CA ILE A 314 -10.40 19.08 -7.41
C ILE A 314 -9.86 19.12 -8.84
N TYR A 315 -9.56 17.96 -9.39
CA TYR A 315 -9.09 17.83 -10.77
C TYR A 315 -10.01 16.95 -11.59
N ARG A 316 -10.18 17.29 -12.87
CA ARG A 316 -10.81 16.43 -13.86
C ARG A 316 -9.92 15.22 -14.13
N ASN A 317 -10.52 14.03 -14.17
CA ASN A 317 -9.79 12.76 -14.32
C ASN A 317 -10.06 12.10 -15.68
N TRP A 318 -10.06 12.88 -16.74
CA TRP A 318 -10.14 12.42 -18.13
C TRP A 318 -9.34 13.36 -19.04
N GLU A 319 -9.06 12.91 -20.25
CA GLU A 319 -8.36 13.74 -21.24
C GLU A 319 -9.30 14.78 -21.85
N GLU A 320 -8.81 16.00 -22.10
CA GLU A 320 -9.59 17.13 -22.62
C GLU A 320 -10.30 16.81 -23.95
N ASP A 321 -9.62 16.02 -24.81
CA ASP A 321 -10.12 15.62 -26.12
C ASP A 321 -11.07 14.40 -26.08
N ASP A 322 -11.34 13.84 -24.89
CA ASP A 322 -12.18 12.63 -24.75
C ASP A 322 -13.65 12.99 -24.44
N ASP A 323 -14.48 12.98 -25.48
CA ASP A 323 -15.93 13.16 -25.37
C ASP A 323 -16.61 12.10 -24.49
N THR A 324 -15.99 10.93 -24.32
CA THR A 324 -16.55 9.82 -23.52
C THR A 324 -16.23 9.95 -22.04
N LYS A 325 -15.33 10.85 -21.66
CA LYS A 325 -14.88 11.12 -20.30
C LYS A 325 -14.39 9.84 -19.60
N GLN A 326 -13.56 9.08 -20.27
CA GLN A 326 -13.01 7.86 -19.73
C GLN A 326 -12.05 8.19 -18.58
N GLU A 327 -12.26 7.59 -17.40
CA GLU A 327 -11.41 7.77 -16.23
C GLU A 327 -9.95 7.40 -16.53
N MET A 328 -9.02 8.31 -16.29
CA MET A 328 -7.59 8.02 -16.31
C MET A 328 -7.20 7.14 -15.13
N VAL A 329 -6.42 6.08 -15.38
CA VAL A 329 -6.03 5.09 -14.38
C VAL A 329 -4.71 5.49 -13.74
N TRP A 330 -4.75 6.01 -12.53
CA TRP A 330 -3.57 6.35 -11.71
C TRP A 330 -3.16 5.24 -10.75
N ILE A 331 -4.12 4.43 -10.32
CA ILE A 331 -3.91 3.32 -9.40
C ILE A 331 -4.22 2.02 -10.13
N VAL A 332 -3.24 1.12 -10.17
CA VAL A 332 -3.35 -0.19 -10.80
C VAL A 332 -3.51 -1.24 -9.71
N GLU A 333 -4.56 -2.05 -9.82
CA GLU A 333 -4.81 -3.17 -8.91
C GLU A 333 -4.02 -4.40 -9.32
N PHE A 334 -3.44 -5.08 -8.32
CA PHE A 334 -2.83 -6.40 -8.43
C PHE A 334 -3.61 -7.39 -7.57
N PRO A 335 -4.56 -8.15 -8.13
CA PRO A 335 -5.29 -9.17 -7.40
C PRO A 335 -4.50 -10.46 -7.32
N PHE A 336 -4.41 -11.09 -6.12
CA PHE A 336 -3.80 -12.41 -5.96
C PHE A 336 -4.75 -13.51 -6.40
N VAL A 337 -5.93 -13.59 -5.80
CA VAL A 337 -7.02 -14.44 -6.25
C VAL A 337 -8.28 -13.60 -6.34
N PRO A 338 -8.71 -13.22 -7.55
CA PRO A 338 -9.95 -12.48 -7.72
C PRO A 338 -11.14 -13.30 -7.22
N TRP A 339 -12.06 -12.65 -6.54
CA TRP A 339 -13.26 -13.29 -6.00
C TRP A 339 -14.52 -12.57 -6.51
N ARG A 340 -15.63 -12.73 -5.82
CA ARG A 340 -16.90 -12.15 -6.25
C ARG A 340 -17.02 -10.63 -6.04
N GLY A 341 -16.36 -10.10 -5.02
CA GLY A 341 -16.36 -8.67 -4.69
C GLY A 341 -15.12 -7.97 -5.21
N ALA A 342 -15.05 -6.65 -5.04
CA ALA A 342 -13.92 -5.83 -5.43
C ALA A 342 -12.64 -6.14 -4.66
N TYR A 343 -12.73 -6.74 -3.48
CA TYR A 343 -11.54 -7.13 -2.72
C TYR A 343 -11.15 -8.58 -3.00
N PRO A 344 -9.96 -8.83 -3.56
CA PRO A 344 -9.46 -10.19 -3.81
C PRO A 344 -9.13 -10.92 -2.50
N ILE A 345 -8.99 -12.24 -2.56
CA ILE A 345 -8.60 -13.06 -1.41
C ILE A 345 -7.13 -13.46 -1.46
N GLY A 346 -6.51 -13.55 -0.28
CA GLY A 346 -5.11 -13.95 -0.10
C GLY A 346 -4.94 -15.28 0.61
N LEU A 347 -3.68 -15.66 0.83
CA LEU A 347 -3.30 -16.88 1.54
C LEU A 347 -3.85 -16.94 2.96
N THR A 348 -4.02 -15.79 3.61
CA THR A 348 -4.65 -15.72 4.93
C THR A 348 -6.03 -16.38 4.94
N HIS A 349 -6.83 -16.14 3.90
CA HIS A 349 -8.16 -16.73 3.76
C HIS A 349 -8.10 -18.21 3.39
N MET A 350 -7.11 -18.61 2.58
CA MET A 350 -7.02 -19.96 2.02
C MET A 350 -6.38 -20.96 2.99
N ILE A 351 -5.25 -20.60 3.58
CA ILE A 351 -4.43 -21.49 4.40
C ILE A 351 -4.17 -20.97 5.83
N GLY A 352 -4.75 -19.83 6.20
CA GLY A 352 -4.55 -19.25 7.53
C GLY A 352 -4.99 -20.16 8.68
N GLY A 353 -6.07 -20.93 8.50
CA GLY A 353 -6.51 -21.94 9.46
C GLY A 353 -5.52 -23.10 9.60
N LEU A 354 -4.95 -23.57 8.49
CA LEU A 354 -3.93 -24.61 8.48
C LEU A 354 -2.63 -24.14 9.16
N SER A 355 -2.19 -22.90 8.89
CA SER A 355 -1.04 -22.30 9.56
C SER A 355 -1.23 -22.22 11.07
N ALA A 356 -2.43 -21.85 11.54
CA ALA A 356 -2.76 -21.83 12.96
C ALA A 356 -2.71 -23.22 13.57
N GLY A 357 -3.25 -24.22 12.89
CA GLY A 357 -3.20 -25.62 13.32
C GLY A 357 -1.76 -26.17 13.41
N ALA A 358 -0.93 -25.90 12.39
CA ALA A 358 0.47 -26.29 12.39
C ALA A 358 1.25 -25.62 13.52
N THR A 359 1.01 -24.34 13.77
CA THR A 359 1.60 -23.60 14.91
C THR A 359 1.18 -24.22 16.25
N GLY A 360 -0.11 -24.53 16.43
CA GLY A 360 -0.61 -25.18 17.64
C GLY A 360 0.02 -26.55 17.88
N ALA A 361 0.13 -27.39 16.85
CA ALA A 361 0.77 -28.70 16.93
C ALA A 361 2.27 -28.58 17.28
N LEU A 362 3.00 -27.64 16.65
CA LEU A 362 4.40 -27.38 16.96
C LEU A 362 4.63 -26.94 18.39
N ARG A 363 3.78 -26.02 18.89
CA ARG A 363 3.82 -25.57 20.31
C ARG A 363 3.56 -26.71 21.26
N ALA A 364 2.51 -27.51 21.03
CA ALA A 364 2.18 -28.65 21.88
C ALA A 364 3.33 -29.65 21.93
N LEU A 365 4.02 -29.89 20.83
CA LEU A 365 5.17 -30.79 20.75
C LEU A 365 6.37 -30.24 21.55
N LEU A 366 6.67 -28.95 21.39
CA LEU A 366 7.74 -28.27 22.14
C LEU A 366 7.43 -28.21 23.65
N ASP A 367 6.19 -27.88 24.01
CA ASP A 367 5.75 -27.83 25.41
C ASP A 367 5.80 -29.20 26.07
N SER A 368 5.39 -30.27 25.35
CA SER A 368 5.53 -31.64 25.79
C SER A 368 7.00 -32.02 26.06
N ALA A 369 7.90 -31.62 25.14
CA ALA A 369 9.34 -31.85 25.32
C ALA A 369 9.89 -31.09 26.55
N HIS A 370 9.46 -29.86 26.77
CA HIS A 370 9.83 -29.08 27.95
C HIS A 370 9.37 -29.73 29.25
N ILE A 371 8.12 -30.16 29.32
CA ILE A 371 7.55 -30.84 30.51
C ILE A 371 8.29 -32.15 30.77
N ASN A 372 8.63 -32.91 29.71
CA ASN A 372 9.36 -34.17 29.89
C ASN A 372 10.80 -33.97 30.35
N ASN A 373 11.46 -32.90 29.88
CA ASN A 373 12.85 -32.60 30.30
C ASN A 373 12.95 -31.95 31.67
N PHE A 374 11.92 -31.23 32.10
CA PHE A 374 11.87 -30.54 33.41
C PHE A 374 10.57 -30.88 34.14
N PRO A 375 10.44 -32.11 34.68
CA PRO A 375 9.25 -32.49 35.39
C PRO A 375 9.10 -31.63 36.67
N GLY A 376 7.89 -31.16 36.92
CA GLY A 376 7.56 -30.42 38.12
C GLY A 376 7.84 -31.26 39.37
N LEU A 377 8.42 -30.67 40.39
CA LEU A 377 8.69 -31.33 41.68
C LEU A 377 7.60 -30.97 42.67
N LEU A 378 7.01 -31.98 43.28
CA LEU A 378 6.08 -31.82 44.43
C LEU A 378 6.83 -32.01 45.71
N LYS A 379 6.78 -31.03 46.63
CA LYS A 379 7.36 -31.10 47.95
C LYS A 379 6.24 -31.13 48.99
N LEU A 380 6.22 -32.15 49.82
CA LEU A 380 5.26 -32.23 50.92
C LEU A 380 5.62 -31.23 52.01
N LYS A 381 4.67 -30.38 52.37
CA LYS A 381 4.75 -29.48 53.51
C LYS A 381 3.77 -29.98 54.60
N SER A 382 4.27 -30.25 55.76
CA SER A 382 3.43 -30.66 56.93
C SER A 382 2.79 -29.41 57.55
N GLY A 383 1.52 -29.16 57.26
CA GLY A 383 0.73 -28.05 57.83
C GLY A 383 -0.61 -27.87 57.12
N THR A 384 -1.61 -27.36 57.84
CA THR A 384 -3.00 -27.27 57.44
C THR A 384 -3.24 -26.02 56.60
N GLY A 385 -3.59 -26.18 55.30
CA GLY A 385 -4.05 -25.07 54.47
C GLY A 385 -4.13 -25.49 53.00
N GLY A 386 -5.32 -25.90 52.53
CA GLY A 386 -5.53 -26.30 51.14
C GLY A 386 -5.75 -25.12 50.21
N GLN A 387 -4.80 -24.87 49.34
CA GLN A 387 -5.00 -24.02 48.16
C GLN A 387 -4.60 -24.83 46.92
N THR A 388 -5.57 -25.08 46.03
CA THR A 388 -5.35 -25.75 44.76
C THR A 388 -4.82 -24.74 43.75
N ASP A 389 -3.52 -24.52 43.77
CA ASP A 389 -2.85 -23.72 42.74
C ASP A 389 -2.35 -24.60 41.60
N ARG A 390 -2.34 -24.05 40.41
CA ARG A 390 -1.82 -24.69 39.21
C ARG A 390 -0.31 -24.89 39.33
N VAL A 391 0.18 -26.08 39.05
CA VAL A 391 1.63 -26.38 39.05
C VAL A 391 2.18 -26.04 37.67
N ASP A 392 3.08 -25.09 37.61
CA ASP A 392 3.81 -24.79 36.37
C ASP A 392 5.02 -25.73 36.19
N PRO A 393 5.43 -26.07 34.95
CA PRO A 393 6.66 -26.82 34.70
C PRO A 393 7.85 -26.14 35.35
N THR A 394 8.71 -26.86 36.01
CA THR A 394 9.88 -26.36 36.76
C THR A 394 9.59 -25.73 38.14
N GLU A 395 8.35 -25.61 38.56
CA GLU A 395 8.00 -25.09 39.86
C GLU A 395 7.96 -26.19 40.90
N VAL A 396 8.54 -25.94 42.07
CA VAL A 396 8.42 -26.82 43.24
C VAL A 396 7.24 -26.35 44.08
N LYS A 397 6.10 -27.05 44.01
CA LYS A 397 4.98 -26.76 44.89
C LYS A 397 5.05 -27.56 46.16
N GLU A 398 4.90 -26.87 47.28
CA GLU A 398 4.76 -27.51 48.59
C GLU A 398 3.30 -27.88 48.83
N ILE A 399 3.03 -29.18 49.02
CA ILE A 399 1.70 -29.66 49.37
C ILE A 399 1.68 -29.86 50.90
N GLU A 400 0.74 -29.18 51.53
CA GLU A 400 0.51 -29.34 52.99
C GLU A 400 -0.33 -30.58 53.24
N GLY A 401 0.19 -31.55 53.99
CA GLY A 401 -0.53 -32.75 54.38
C GLY A 401 0.39 -33.83 54.97
N SER A 402 -0.14 -34.67 55.77
CA SER A 402 0.54 -35.89 56.30
C SER A 402 0.06 -37.08 55.45
N PHE A 403 0.77 -37.37 54.37
CA PHE A 403 0.45 -38.50 53.47
C PHE A 403 1.51 -39.60 53.61
N GLY A 404 1.08 -40.86 53.60
CA GLY A 404 1.98 -41.98 53.40
C GLY A 404 2.54 -42.10 52.00
N GLN A 405 3.67 -42.80 51.81
CA GLN A 405 4.32 -42.99 50.51
C GLN A 405 3.41 -43.58 49.43
N ASP A 406 2.41 -44.37 49.78
CA ASP A 406 1.45 -44.99 48.87
C ASP A 406 0.34 -44.05 48.41
N ASP A 407 0.04 -43.01 49.20
CA ASP A 407 -0.98 -42.02 48.81
C ASP A 407 -0.47 -41.02 47.81
N ILE A 408 0.82 -40.71 47.79
CA ILE A 408 1.47 -39.84 46.83
C ILE A 408 1.46 -40.47 45.41
N ARG A 409 1.66 -41.79 45.34
CA ARG A 409 1.58 -42.52 44.05
C ARG A 409 0.19 -42.56 43.47
N LYS A 410 -0.86 -42.56 44.27
CA LYS A 410 -2.27 -42.52 43.82
C LYS A 410 -2.73 -41.12 43.37
N MET A 411 -2.07 -40.05 43.84
CA MET A 411 -2.35 -38.67 43.38
C MET A 411 -1.66 -38.30 42.10
N LEU A 412 -0.64 -39.04 41.68
CA LEU A 412 0.14 -38.80 40.44
C LEU A 412 -0.30 -39.67 39.28
N MET A 413 -1.31 -40.51 39.41
CA MET A 413 -2.01 -41.24 38.35
C MET A 413 -3.29 -40.52 37.95
#